data_87efe5e131d8088cef8f965421377ee0
#
_entry.id   87efe5e131d8088cef8f965421377ee0
#
_cell.length_a   1.000
_cell.length_b   1.000
_cell.length_c   1.000
_cell.angle_alpha   90.00
_cell.angle_beta   90.00
_cell.angle_gamma   90.00
#
_symmetry.space_group_name_H-M   'P 1'
#
loop_
_entity.id
_entity.type
_entity.pdbx_description
1 polymer ?
#
loop_
_entity_poly.entity_id
_entity_poly.type
_entity_poly.pdbx_seq_one_letter_code
_entity_poly.pdbx_strand_id
1 'polypeptide(L)'
;NKEDAETPIQMYINSPGGQVYAGLAIYDTMQMITNPISTVAVGVTASFGTVLLTAGSTGQRYALPHATIHLHQPLGGAQGQATDIQIQAKEILRLKVRLNEILAHHTGKSVDELEKDTDRDYWMDAAGAKEYGLVDEILEVPEKAS
;
A
#
# COMPACT_ATOMS: atom_id res chain seq x y z
N ASN A 1 -6.55 -20.11 -2.20
CA ASN A 1 -6.16 -21.50 -2.02
C ASN A 1 -7.39 -22.38 -1.92
N LYS A 2 -7.59 -23.29 -2.90
CA LYS A 2 -8.76 -24.19 -2.90
C LYS A 2 -8.66 -25.28 -1.85
N GLU A 3 -7.46 -25.63 -1.42
CA GLU A 3 -7.20 -26.73 -0.49
C GLU A 3 -7.28 -26.30 0.95
N ASP A 4 -6.99 -25.01 1.25
CA ASP A 4 -7.03 -24.50 2.61
C ASP A 4 -7.36 -23.01 2.60
N ALA A 5 -8.65 -22.70 2.61
CA ALA A 5 -9.15 -21.32 2.59
C ALA A 5 -9.12 -20.64 3.97
N GLU A 6 -8.74 -21.36 5.03
CA GLU A 6 -8.75 -20.84 6.39
C GLU A 6 -7.34 -20.53 6.93
N THR A 7 -6.31 -21.11 6.34
CA THR A 7 -4.94 -20.86 6.80
C THR A 7 -4.56 -19.40 6.56
N PRO A 8 -4.17 -18.65 7.60
CA PRO A 8 -3.74 -17.27 7.44
C PRO A 8 -2.49 -17.16 6.58
N ILE A 9 -2.44 -16.10 5.77
CA ILE A 9 -1.27 -15.76 4.97
C ILE A 9 -0.61 -14.55 5.61
N GLN A 10 0.71 -14.61 5.77
CA GLN A 10 1.49 -13.47 6.26
C GLN A 10 2.30 -12.88 5.11
N MET A 11 2.17 -11.58 4.91
CA MET A 11 2.89 -10.86 3.87
C MET A 11 3.79 -9.81 4.52
N TYR A 12 5.10 -9.99 4.41
CA TYR A 12 6.08 -9.02 4.88
C TYR A 12 6.49 -8.13 3.71
N ILE A 13 6.40 -6.82 3.88
CA ILE A 13 6.60 -5.87 2.79
C ILE A 13 7.77 -4.96 3.13
N ASN A 14 8.83 -5.11 2.34
CA ASN A 14 10.00 -4.23 2.35
C ASN A 14 10.29 -3.89 0.89
N SER A 15 9.77 -2.77 0.42
CA SER A 15 9.77 -2.45 -1.00
C SER A 15 9.76 -0.94 -1.22
N PRO A 16 10.57 -0.44 -2.14
CA PRO A 16 10.51 0.98 -2.54
C PRO A 16 9.33 1.29 -3.45
N GLY A 17 8.52 0.29 -3.79
CA GLY A 17 7.44 0.39 -4.75
C GLY A 17 7.77 -0.37 -6.02
N GLY A 18 7.01 -0.15 -7.06
CA GLY A 18 7.22 -0.83 -8.34
C GLY A 18 6.17 -0.45 -9.35
N GLN A 19 6.06 -1.24 -10.39
CA GLN A 19 5.15 -1.02 -11.48
C GLN A 19 3.69 -1.15 -11.03
N VAL A 20 2.87 -0.16 -11.39
CA VAL A 20 1.49 -0.06 -10.90
C VAL A 20 0.64 -1.25 -11.36
N TYR A 21 0.75 -1.65 -12.62
CA TYR A 21 -0.07 -2.77 -13.13
C TYR A 21 0.28 -4.08 -12.43
N ALA A 22 1.56 -4.34 -12.19
CA ALA A 22 1.99 -5.52 -11.45
C ALA A 22 1.48 -5.48 -10.01
N GLY A 23 1.53 -4.31 -9.38
CA GLY A 23 1.01 -4.12 -8.03
C GLY A 23 -0.50 -4.31 -7.95
N LEU A 24 -1.26 -3.80 -8.92
CA LEU A 24 -2.70 -3.99 -8.97
C LEU A 24 -3.08 -5.46 -9.15
N ALA A 25 -2.29 -6.22 -9.90
CA ALA A 25 -2.50 -7.66 -10.02
C ALA A 25 -2.36 -8.36 -8.67
N ILE A 26 -1.36 -7.98 -7.87
CA ILE A 26 -1.19 -8.51 -6.51
C ILE A 26 -2.36 -8.08 -5.62
N TYR A 27 -2.73 -6.80 -5.69
CA TYR A 27 -3.85 -6.26 -4.91
C TYR A 27 -5.15 -7.03 -5.19
N ASP A 28 -5.50 -7.18 -6.47
CA ASP A 28 -6.72 -7.89 -6.85
C ASP A 28 -6.68 -9.35 -6.37
N THR A 29 -5.54 -10.01 -6.48
CA THR A 29 -5.36 -11.38 -5.99
C THR A 29 -5.60 -11.44 -4.47
N MET A 30 -5.07 -10.49 -3.70
CA MET A 30 -5.32 -10.41 -2.27
C MET A 30 -6.81 -10.26 -1.96
N GLN A 31 -7.54 -9.48 -2.74
CA GLN A 31 -8.97 -9.28 -2.53
C GLN A 31 -9.80 -10.51 -2.92
N MET A 32 -9.32 -11.31 -3.87
CA MET A 32 -10.01 -12.52 -4.32
C MET A 32 -9.80 -13.74 -3.41
N ILE A 33 -8.73 -13.74 -2.64
CA ILE A 33 -8.43 -14.83 -1.71
C ILE A 33 -9.33 -14.69 -0.48
N THR A 34 -9.91 -15.81 -0.02
CA THR A 34 -10.75 -15.83 1.19
C THR A 34 -9.95 -16.02 2.47
N ASN A 35 -8.70 -16.46 2.38
CA ASN A 35 -7.81 -16.60 3.54
C ASN A 35 -7.57 -15.23 4.19
N PRO A 36 -7.50 -15.16 5.54
CA PRO A 36 -7.04 -13.94 6.20
C PRO A 36 -5.61 -13.62 5.77
N ILE A 37 -5.34 -12.35 5.48
CA ILE A 37 -4.01 -11.90 5.08
C ILE A 37 -3.55 -10.85 6.07
N SER A 38 -2.48 -11.14 6.80
CA SER A 38 -1.82 -10.13 7.61
C SER A 38 -0.69 -9.49 6.79
N THR A 39 -0.54 -8.19 6.92
CA THR A 39 0.53 -7.45 6.26
C THR A 39 1.43 -6.82 7.31
N VAL A 40 2.74 -6.82 7.07
CA VAL A 40 3.72 -6.28 8.00
C VAL A 40 4.72 -5.40 7.24
N ALA A 41 4.77 -4.13 7.60
CA ALA A 41 5.77 -3.22 7.04
C ALA A 41 7.12 -3.47 7.70
N VAL A 42 8.14 -3.69 6.89
CA VAL A 42 9.51 -3.97 7.31
C VAL A 42 10.44 -3.02 6.58
N GLY A 43 11.39 -2.43 7.30
CA GLY A 43 12.37 -1.52 6.69
C GLY A 43 11.70 -0.31 6.06
N VAL A 44 11.61 -0.28 4.74
CA VAL A 44 10.88 0.75 4.02
C VAL A 44 9.73 0.11 3.24
N THR A 45 8.53 0.65 3.41
CA THR A 45 7.36 0.27 2.62
C THR A 45 6.87 1.53 1.93
N ALA A 46 7.09 1.60 0.63
CA ALA A 46 6.91 2.84 -0.11
C ALA A 46 6.07 2.64 -1.37
N SER A 47 5.40 3.71 -1.78
CA SER A 47 4.66 3.78 -3.02
C SER A 47 3.62 2.66 -3.12
N PHE A 48 3.70 1.79 -4.12
CA PHE A 48 2.74 0.70 -4.26
C PHE A 48 2.84 -0.34 -3.13
N GLY A 49 4.02 -0.48 -2.49
CA GLY A 49 4.16 -1.31 -1.30
C GLY A 49 3.22 -0.87 -0.18
N THR A 50 3.01 0.43 -0.04
CA THR A 50 2.08 0.99 0.94
C THR A 50 0.62 0.61 0.61
N VAL A 51 0.26 0.59 -0.67
CA VAL A 51 -1.08 0.15 -1.09
C VAL A 51 -1.33 -1.30 -0.66
N LEU A 52 -0.36 -2.18 -0.90
CA LEU A 52 -0.47 -3.59 -0.49
C LEU A 52 -0.52 -3.74 1.03
N LEU A 53 0.23 -2.93 1.76
CA LEU A 53 0.21 -2.91 3.22
C LEU A 53 -1.21 -2.63 3.75
N THR A 54 -1.87 -1.64 3.18
CA THR A 54 -3.23 -1.26 3.62
C THR A 54 -4.28 -2.29 3.26
N ALA A 55 -3.98 -3.16 2.30
CA ALA A 55 -4.90 -4.15 1.77
C ALA A 55 -5.01 -5.42 2.62
N GLY A 56 -4.25 -5.53 3.71
CA GLY A 56 -4.38 -6.63 4.65
C GLY A 56 -5.77 -6.70 5.28
N SER A 57 -6.09 -7.85 5.85
CA SER A 57 -7.38 -8.06 6.52
C SER A 57 -7.54 -7.06 7.67
N THR A 58 -8.77 -6.63 7.90
CA THR A 58 -9.09 -5.65 8.95
C THR A 58 -8.55 -6.09 10.31
N GLY A 59 -7.80 -5.22 10.96
CA GLY A 59 -7.17 -5.51 12.25
C GLY A 59 -5.86 -6.28 12.16
N GLN A 60 -5.42 -6.65 10.96
CA GLN A 60 -4.23 -7.50 10.76
C GLN A 60 -3.16 -6.81 9.90
N ARG A 61 -3.10 -5.50 9.96
CA ARG A 61 -2.09 -4.71 9.24
C ARG A 61 -1.12 -4.16 10.28
N TYR A 62 0.16 -4.48 10.12
CA TYR A 62 1.17 -4.21 11.13
C TYR A 62 2.36 -3.46 10.57
N ALA A 63 3.10 -2.79 11.46
CA ALA A 63 4.41 -2.23 11.15
C ALA A 63 5.39 -2.65 12.23
N LEU A 64 6.63 -2.96 11.84
CA LEU A 64 7.71 -3.13 12.80
C LEU A 64 8.10 -1.76 13.37
N PRO A 65 8.69 -1.71 14.59
CA PRO A 65 8.90 -0.45 15.29
C PRO A 65 9.73 0.59 14.53
N HIS A 66 10.66 0.16 13.70
CA HIS A 66 11.53 1.06 12.95
C HIS A 66 11.21 1.12 11.46
N ALA A 67 10.05 0.63 11.06
CA ALA A 67 9.63 0.71 9.68
C ALA A 67 9.35 2.16 9.28
N THR A 68 9.68 2.49 8.04
CA THR A 68 9.31 3.75 7.40
C THR A 68 8.27 3.46 6.34
N ILE A 69 7.19 4.20 6.37
CA ILE A 69 6.09 4.07 5.40
C ILE A 69 5.99 5.36 4.59
N HIS A 70 5.82 5.22 3.29
CA HIS A 70 5.85 6.35 2.37
C HIS A 70 4.62 6.32 1.47
N LEU A 71 3.93 7.44 1.40
CA LEU A 71 2.84 7.68 0.46
C LEU A 71 3.32 8.56 -0.68
N HIS A 72 2.93 8.20 -1.89
CA HIS A 72 3.24 8.96 -3.08
C HIS A 72 2.31 8.53 -4.20
N GLN A 73 1.91 9.47 -5.05
CA GLN A 73 1.14 9.13 -6.24
C GLN A 73 2.03 8.47 -7.30
N PRO A 74 1.45 7.70 -8.23
CA PRO A 74 2.24 7.08 -9.28
C PRO A 74 3.00 8.13 -10.09
N LEU A 75 4.30 7.89 -10.25
CA LEU A 75 5.13 8.68 -11.13
C LEU A 75 5.03 8.13 -12.53
N GLY A 76 4.98 9.02 -13.50
CA GLY A 76 4.99 8.62 -14.89
C GLY A 76 5.75 9.64 -15.72
N GLY A 77 6.48 9.13 -16.69
CA GLY A 77 7.06 9.93 -17.76
C GLY A 77 6.37 9.58 -19.06
N ALA A 78 6.28 10.55 -19.96
CA ALA A 78 5.72 10.32 -21.27
C ALA A 78 6.78 10.62 -22.33
N GLN A 79 6.92 9.72 -23.29
CA GLN A 79 7.84 9.86 -24.41
C GLN A 79 7.10 9.58 -25.70
N GLY A 80 7.56 10.19 -26.79
CA GLY A 80 6.99 9.97 -28.11
C GLY A 80 6.31 11.21 -28.66
N GLN A 81 5.38 11.00 -29.58
CA GLN A 81 4.63 12.09 -30.21
C GLN A 81 3.59 12.67 -29.25
N ALA A 82 3.15 13.89 -29.51
CA ALA A 82 2.21 14.61 -28.64
C ALA A 82 0.94 13.79 -28.33
N THR A 83 0.43 13.05 -29.32
CA THR A 83 -0.76 12.20 -29.14
C THR A 83 -0.49 11.08 -28.15
N ASP A 84 0.68 10.44 -28.22
CA ASP A 84 1.09 9.38 -27.31
C ASP A 84 1.29 9.90 -25.89
N ILE A 85 1.86 11.10 -25.77
CA ILE A 85 2.03 11.77 -24.48
C ILE A 85 0.69 12.04 -23.82
N GLN A 86 -0.32 12.48 -24.60
CA GLN A 86 -1.66 12.72 -24.09
C GLN A 86 -2.32 11.43 -23.59
N ILE A 87 -2.18 10.34 -24.34
CA ILE A 87 -2.73 9.03 -23.95
C ILE A 87 -2.07 8.54 -22.66
N GLN A 88 -0.75 8.64 -22.56
CA GLN A 88 0.00 8.23 -21.36
C GLN A 88 -0.40 9.09 -20.15
N ALA A 89 -0.53 10.40 -20.32
CA ALA A 89 -0.93 11.30 -19.24
C ALA A 89 -2.33 10.96 -18.72
N LYS A 90 -3.27 10.63 -19.61
CA LYS A 90 -4.61 10.19 -19.23
C LYS A 90 -4.56 8.91 -18.39
N GLU A 91 -3.74 7.95 -18.79
CA GLU A 91 -3.60 6.67 -18.07
C GLU A 91 -3.01 6.89 -16.68
N ILE A 92 -1.99 7.74 -16.55
CA ILE A 92 -1.40 8.07 -15.26
C ILE A 92 -2.43 8.70 -14.33
N LEU A 93 -3.25 9.62 -14.84
CA LEU A 93 -4.32 10.25 -14.05
C LEU A 93 -5.39 9.22 -13.63
N ARG A 94 -5.75 8.32 -14.51
CA ARG A 94 -6.70 7.25 -14.19
C ARG A 94 -6.18 6.37 -13.06
N LEU A 95 -4.92 5.96 -13.14
CA LEU A 95 -4.28 5.13 -12.11
C LEU A 95 -4.17 5.88 -10.79
N LYS A 96 -3.83 7.17 -10.83
CA LYS A 96 -3.77 8.01 -9.62
C LYS A 96 -5.11 8.03 -8.90
N VAL A 97 -6.20 8.25 -9.61
CA VAL A 97 -7.55 8.25 -9.03
C VAL A 97 -7.86 6.89 -8.43
N ARG A 98 -7.57 5.82 -9.15
CA ARG A 98 -7.82 4.45 -8.68
C ARG A 98 -7.06 4.13 -7.40
N LEU A 99 -5.78 4.48 -7.33
CA LEU A 99 -4.97 4.22 -6.15
C LEU A 99 -5.45 5.02 -4.94
N ASN A 100 -5.85 6.26 -5.15
CA ASN A 100 -6.41 7.07 -4.05
C ASN A 100 -7.75 6.51 -3.57
N GLU A 101 -8.59 5.99 -4.47
CA GLU A 101 -9.82 5.29 -4.07
C GLU A 101 -9.53 4.05 -3.22
N ILE A 102 -8.54 3.27 -3.61
CA ILE A 102 -8.12 2.08 -2.86
C ILE A 102 -7.63 2.48 -1.47
N LEU A 103 -6.75 3.46 -1.39
CA LEU A 103 -6.22 3.95 -0.11
C LEU A 103 -7.34 4.52 0.76
N ALA A 104 -8.27 5.27 0.19
CA ALA A 104 -9.42 5.81 0.92
C ALA A 104 -10.27 4.69 1.50
N HIS A 105 -10.52 3.64 0.73
CA HIS A 105 -11.30 2.50 1.18
C HIS A 105 -10.67 1.81 2.39
N HIS A 106 -9.36 1.64 2.40
CA HIS A 106 -8.67 0.90 3.46
C HIS A 106 -8.27 1.75 4.66
N THR A 107 -8.13 3.07 4.50
CA THR A 107 -7.72 3.96 5.60
C THR A 107 -8.89 4.65 6.28
N GLY A 108 -10.04 4.69 5.65
CA GLY A 108 -11.18 5.46 6.13
C GLY A 108 -11.08 6.97 5.86
N LYS A 109 -10.03 7.42 5.17
CA LYS A 109 -9.90 8.82 4.78
C LYS A 109 -10.62 9.09 3.47
N SER A 110 -10.95 10.37 3.22
CA SER A 110 -11.58 10.75 1.96
C SER A 110 -10.58 10.69 0.80
N VAL A 111 -11.10 10.53 -0.41
CA VAL A 111 -10.26 10.60 -1.63
C VAL A 111 -9.56 11.96 -1.73
N ASP A 112 -10.25 13.04 -1.35
CA ASP A 112 -9.67 14.38 -1.39
C ASP A 112 -8.47 14.52 -0.44
N GLU A 113 -8.56 13.96 0.76
CA GLU A 113 -7.42 13.92 1.70
C GLU A 113 -6.25 13.12 1.12
N LEU A 114 -6.53 11.96 0.53
CA LEU A 114 -5.51 11.12 -0.07
C LEU A 114 -4.85 11.82 -1.27
N GLU A 115 -5.63 12.49 -2.10
CA GLU A 115 -5.09 13.24 -3.23
C GLU A 115 -4.13 14.34 -2.77
N LYS A 116 -4.49 15.06 -1.72
CA LYS A 116 -3.66 16.11 -1.15
C LYS A 116 -2.38 15.54 -0.54
N ASP A 117 -2.51 14.46 0.26
CA ASP A 117 -1.38 13.89 1.00
C ASP A 117 -0.42 13.14 0.09
N THR A 118 -0.89 12.59 -1.04
CA THR A 118 -0.04 11.87 -2.01
C THR A 118 0.54 12.78 -3.09
N ASP A 119 0.18 14.05 -3.13
CA ASP A 119 0.67 15.00 -4.13
C ASP A 119 2.19 15.20 -4.04
N ARG A 120 2.74 15.03 -2.84
CA ARG A 120 4.18 15.06 -2.58
C ARG A 120 4.57 13.85 -1.75
N ASP A 121 5.87 13.63 -1.63
CA ASP A 121 6.39 12.58 -0.76
C ASP A 121 5.93 12.79 0.68
N TYR A 122 5.28 11.79 1.24
CA TYR A 122 4.80 11.82 2.61
C TYR A 122 5.40 10.64 3.37
N TRP A 123 6.39 10.93 4.19
CA TRP A 123 7.13 9.92 4.95
C TRP A 123 6.57 9.81 6.36
N MET A 124 6.36 8.59 6.83
CA MET A 124 5.83 8.32 8.16
C MET A 124 6.66 7.25 8.86
N ASP A 125 6.78 7.38 10.19
CA ASP A 125 7.23 6.27 11.01
C ASP A 125 6.04 5.33 11.32
N ALA A 126 6.30 4.27 12.09
CA ALA A 126 5.26 3.29 12.40
C ALA A 126 4.07 3.94 13.14
N ALA A 127 4.34 4.84 14.08
CA ALA A 127 3.29 5.53 14.84
C ALA A 127 2.45 6.42 13.93
N GLY A 128 3.09 7.17 13.04
CA GLY A 128 2.39 8.00 12.05
C GLY A 128 1.53 7.18 11.10
N ALA A 129 2.02 6.03 10.67
CA ALA A 129 1.27 5.13 9.80
C ALA A 129 0.03 4.56 10.52
N LYS A 130 0.15 4.23 11.78
CA LYS A 130 -0.99 3.76 12.59
C LYS A 130 -2.04 4.87 12.74
N GLU A 131 -1.61 6.07 13.08
CA GLU A 131 -2.52 7.21 13.22
C GLU A 131 -3.21 7.54 11.90
N TYR A 132 -2.50 7.43 10.80
CA TYR A 132 -3.05 7.69 9.47
C TYR A 132 -4.09 6.64 9.05
N GLY A 133 -4.01 5.42 9.58
CA GLY A 133 -4.90 4.32 9.19
C GLY A 133 -4.29 3.36 8.18
N LEU A 134 -2.99 3.47 7.93
CA LEU A 134 -2.27 2.57 7.01
C LEU A 134 -2.00 1.21 7.64
N VAL A 135 -1.82 1.18 8.95
CA VAL A 135 -1.68 -0.05 9.72
C VAL A 135 -2.58 0.01 10.94
N ASP A 136 -2.84 -1.15 11.53
CA ASP A 136 -3.70 -1.28 12.71
C ASP A 136 -2.90 -1.29 14.00
N GLU A 137 -1.73 -1.93 14.01
CA GLU A 137 -0.89 -2.05 15.19
C GLU A 137 0.60 -2.02 14.86
N ILE A 138 1.38 -1.57 15.82
CA ILE A 138 2.84 -1.67 15.77
C ILE A 138 3.23 -2.93 16.54
N LEU A 139 4.01 -3.81 15.92
CA LEU A 139 4.49 -5.01 16.60
C LEU A 139 5.57 -4.64 17.60
N GLU A 140 5.44 -5.14 18.82
CA GLU A 140 6.42 -4.91 19.86
C GLU A 140 7.59 -5.89 19.73
N VAL A 141 8.79 -5.42 20.11
CA VAL A 141 9.95 -6.29 20.15
C VAL A 141 9.76 -7.25 21.33
N PRO A 142 9.81 -8.58 21.09
CA PRO A 142 9.64 -9.54 22.18
C PRO A 142 10.77 -9.42 23.20
N GLU A 143 10.46 -9.64 24.48
CA GLU A 143 11.49 -9.83 25.49
C GLU A 143 12.29 -11.09 25.18
N LYS A 144 13.61 -10.94 25.12
CA LYS A 144 14.49 -12.09 24.92
C LYS A 144 14.86 -12.67 26.27
N ALA A 145 14.85 -14.00 26.36
CA ALA A 145 15.37 -14.69 27.51
C ALA A 145 16.85 -14.33 27.70
N SER A 146 17.22 -13.93 28.90
CA SER A 146 18.60 -13.57 29.25
C SER A 146 19.46 -14.83 29.49
#